data_3fe98bd0af4b4b1523781be15b856007
#
_entry.id   3fe98bd0af4b4b1523781be15b856007
#
_cell.length_a   1.000
_cell.length_b   1.000
_cell.length_c   1.000
_cell.angle_alpha   90.00
_cell.angle_beta   90.00
_cell.angle_gamma   90.00
#
_symmetry.space_group_name_H-M   'P 1'
#
loop_
_entity.id
_entity.type
_entity.pdbx_description
1 polymer ?
#
loop_
_entity_poly.entity_id
_entity_poly.type
_entity_poly.pdbx_seq_one_letter_code
_entity_poly.pdbx_strand_id
1 'polypeptide(L)'
;MKSLTFAFKLARRYVKPLGVTVVSMLFLVAVQLFVPQLVKNMVARVTDPAAGPGAVGYVSRLALAALALYLARGVLSFFRSYMAHVAGWNVVADVRSDIYKHLQRLSLRFYEDKQTGQLMSRMVNDSELLEQLISHAMPDVVVNVLMLIGVCVVLFSMSWQLTLLSMLPIPLIVLAMQGLSRYVRPAFRQRQVELGELNAALNDNLSGIREIKAFTMEDNEADHIWDHIVRYRDSLLRALRLMAVFNPFVEFASSLGTIVLIYFGGRLVLNQTLPIADLVAFFLYLEMLYQPVRALSGVWESVQQALAGAERVSELLDEQPDMVERPDAIALAGRAQGAISLRDVSFSYTGEDLVLDQINLDIAPGTVVALVGPTGVGKTTLASLIPRFYDVNEGCVTLDGHDIRDCTLKSLRQQISIVLQDVFLFNGSVRDNILFGRPQATEQEMIEASKIANAHEFIARMPNGYDTLIGERGVKLSGGQRQRLAIARAVLKNAPILILDEATSSVDAETEQLIQQALERLMVGKTTIVIAHRLSTIRNADVIVVLDGSRVVEKGTHEQLMARRGLYARLNSVQVDDEPRWRTVREQRQHGLMQA
;
A
#
# COMPACT_ATOMS: atom_id res chain seq x y z
N MET A 1 5.88 -10.93 19.74
CA MET A 1 6.86 -12.00 19.40
C MET A 1 6.78 -12.47 17.97
N LYS A 2 5.57 -12.63 17.36
CA LYS A 2 5.41 -13.03 15.94
C LYS A 2 6.11 -12.08 14.97
N SER A 3 5.94 -10.76 15.13
CA SER A 3 6.51 -9.72 14.26
C SER A 3 8.05 -9.72 14.26
N LEU A 4 8.68 -9.93 15.42
CA LEU A 4 10.14 -10.02 15.53
C LEU A 4 10.66 -11.30 14.84
N THR A 5 9.96 -12.42 15.03
CA THR A 5 10.30 -13.70 14.40
C THR A 5 10.16 -13.59 12.86
N PHE A 6 9.13 -12.88 12.39
CA PHE A 6 8.91 -12.59 10.98
C PHE A 6 10.07 -11.77 10.40
N ALA A 7 10.43 -10.64 11.02
CA ALA A 7 11.54 -9.82 10.58
C ALA A 7 12.88 -10.60 10.57
N PHE A 8 13.12 -11.43 11.60
CA PHE A 8 14.31 -12.27 11.67
C PHE A 8 14.35 -13.35 10.58
N LYS A 9 13.22 -13.97 10.25
CA LYS A 9 13.11 -14.96 9.17
C LYS A 9 13.47 -14.35 7.82
N LEU A 10 13.04 -13.12 7.57
CA LEU A 10 13.37 -12.38 6.35
C LEU A 10 14.86 -11.99 6.32
N ALA A 11 15.38 -11.43 7.41
CA ALA A 11 16.77 -11.02 7.54
C ALA A 11 17.75 -12.20 7.37
N ARG A 12 17.34 -13.41 7.78
CA ARG A 12 18.16 -14.63 7.65
C ARG A 12 18.54 -14.97 6.21
N ARG A 13 17.77 -14.50 5.21
CA ARG A 13 18.14 -14.67 3.80
C ARG A 13 19.43 -13.92 3.44
N TYR A 14 19.77 -12.88 4.21
CA TYR A 14 20.91 -11.96 3.96
C TYR A 14 22.01 -12.06 5.01
N VAL A 15 22.37 -13.30 5.41
CA VAL A 15 23.38 -13.56 6.45
C VAL A 15 24.75 -12.98 6.10
N LYS A 16 25.15 -12.95 4.83
CA LYS A 16 26.48 -12.44 4.41
C LYS A 16 26.64 -10.95 4.72
N PRO A 17 25.79 -10.02 4.19
CA PRO A 17 25.92 -8.60 4.52
C PRO A 17 25.70 -8.33 6.01
N LEU A 18 24.75 -9.01 6.68
CA LEU A 18 24.54 -8.88 8.12
C LEU A 18 25.74 -9.36 8.93
N GLY A 19 26.42 -10.43 8.50
CA GLY A 19 27.65 -10.91 9.13
C GLY A 19 28.77 -9.87 9.06
N VAL A 20 28.98 -9.23 7.89
CA VAL A 20 29.94 -8.12 7.75
C VAL A 20 29.55 -6.94 8.65
N THR A 21 28.26 -6.62 8.74
CA THR A 21 27.75 -5.57 9.64
C THR A 21 28.10 -5.88 11.09
N VAL A 22 27.80 -7.09 11.59
CA VAL A 22 28.08 -7.51 12.97
C VAL A 22 29.57 -7.51 13.28
N VAL A 23 30.39 -8.05 12.38
CA VAL A 23 31.85 -8.04 12.54
C VAL A 23 32.38 -6.61 12.60
N SER A 24 31.92 -5.75 11.68
CA SER A 24 32.31 -4.32 11.68
C SER A 24 31.89 -3.62 12.98
N MET A 25 30.71 -3.94 13.57
CA MET A 25 30.26 -3.40 14.86
C MET A 25 31.20 -3.80 16.00
N LEU A 26 31.58 -5.09 16.08
CA LEU A 26 32.48 -5.58 17.12
C LEU A 26 33.84 -4.87 17.06
N PHE A 27 34.40 -4.73 15.85
CA PHE A 27 35.66 -4.00 15.67
C PHE A 27 35.51 -2.50 15.95
N LEU A 28 34.38 -1.88 15.57
CA LEU A 28 34.11 -0.48 15.89
C LEU A 28 34.09 -0.23 17.40
N VAL A 29 33.40 -1.08 18.17
CA VAL A 29 33.37 -1.00 19.62
C VAL A 29 34.77 -1.16 20.20
N ALA A 30 35.53 -2.16 19.75
CA ALA A 30 36.90 -2.37 20.19
C ALA A 30 37.80 -1.15 19.91
N VAL A 31 37.76 -0.60 18.70
CA VAL A 31 38.53 0.61 18.32
C VAL A 31 38.13 1.78 19.20
N GLN A 32 36.83 2.01 19.42
CA GLN A 32 36.35 3.11 20.26
C GLN A 32 36.83 2.97 21.71
N LEU A 33 36.80 1.78 22.29
CA LEU A 33 37.27 1.52 23.66
C LEU A 33 38.80 1.67 23.78
N PHE A 34 39.55 1.46 22.70
CA PHE A 34 41.01 1.52 22.72
C PHE A 34 41.56 2.96 22.63
N VAL A 35 40.83 3.88 21.96
CA VAL A 35 41.29 5.28 21.77
C VAL A 35 41.59 6.01 23.07
N PRO A 36 40.71 6.02 24.12
CA PRO A 36 41.03 6.69 25.38
C PRO A 36 42.26 6.10 26.08
N GLN A 37 42.56 4.80 25.87
CA GLN A 37 43.74 4.15 26.41
C GLN A 37 45.05 4.64 25.76
N LEU A 38 45.00 4.92 24.44
CA LEU A 38 46.13 5.58 23.77
C LEU A 38 46.37 6.99 24.30
N VAL A 39 45.26 7.76 24.49
CA VAL A 39 45.35 9.10 25.08
C VAL A 39 45.93 9.06 26.49
N LYS A 40 45.48 8.08 27.32
CA LYS A 40 46.06 7.84 28.64
C LYS A 40 47.59 7.67 28.57
N ASN A 41 48.07 6.80 27.66
CA ASN A 41 49.48 6.52 27.54
C ASN A 41 50.29 7.74 27.02
N MET A 42 49.69 8.56 26.14
CA MET A 42 50.30 9.82 25.71
C MET A 42 50.42 10.81 26.86
N VAL A 43 49.34 11.01 27.63
CA VAL A 43 49.33 11.90 28.79
C VAL A 43 50.31 11.42 29.86
N ALA A 44 50.32 10.12 30.16
CA ALA A 44 51.25 9.57 31.13
C ALA A 44 52.72 9.87 30.76
N ARG A 45 53.08 9.78 29.47
CA ARG A 45 54.46 10.03 29.03
C ARG A 45 54.80 11.53 29.03
N VAL A 46 53.84 12.40 28.71
CA VAL A 46 54.01 13.86 28.71
C VAL A 46 54.15 14.40 30.12
N THR A 47 53.46 13.80 31.09
CA THR A 47 53.45 14.23 32.49
C THR A 47 54.55 13.55 33.35
N ASP A 48 55.34 12.64 32.75
CA ASP A 48 56.43 11.95 33.44
C ASP A 48 57.65 12.90 33.60
N PRO A 49 58.02 13.28 34.84
CA PRO A 49 59.16 14.18 35.07
C PRO A 49 60.51 13.57 34.63
N ALA A 50 60.58 12.24 34.47
CA ALA A 50 61.75 11.52 34.00
C ALA A 50 61.78 11.32 32.47
N ALA A 51 60.87 11.97 31.74
CA ALA A 51 60.77 11.84 30.29
C ALA A 51 62.01 12.41 29.56
N GLY A 52 62.84 11.52 29.08
CA GLY A 52 64.06 11.87 28.28
C GLY A 52 63.77 12.23 26.82
N PRO A 53 64.80 12.49 26.00
CA PRO A 53 64.67 12.91 24.60
C PRO A 53 63.84 11.97 23.71
N GLY A 54 63.65 10.70 24.10
CA GLY A 54 62.83 9.74 23.38
C GLY A 54 61.31 9.89 23.58
N ALA A 55 60.83 10.76 24.49
CA ALA A 55 59.42 10.94 24.79
C ALA A 55 58.65 11.48 23.58
N VAL A 56 59.21 12.42 22.84
CA VAL A 56 58.58 12.99 21.63
C VAL A 56 58.37 11.89 20.59
N GLY A 57 59.35 11.04 20.35
CA GLY A 57 59.23 9.93 19.38
C GLY A 57 58.20 8.88 19.82
N TYR A 58 58.04 8.63 21.13
CA TYR A 58 57.01 7.75 21.66
C TYR A 58 55.59 8.33 21.46
N VAL A 59 55.39 9.60 21.84
CA VAL A 59 54.12 10.31 21.66
C VAL A 59 53.74 10.39 20.17
N SER A 60 54.72 10.67 19.29
CA SER A 60 54.48 10.70 17.83
C SER A 60 53.99 9.34 17.30
N ARG A 61 54.56 8.23 17.77
CA ARG A 61 54.12 6.87 17.39
C ARG A 61 52.69 6.59 17.87
N LEU A 62 52.32 6.99 19.10
CA LEU A 62 50.97 6.84 19.61
C LEU A 62 49.98 7.73 18.85
N ALA A 63 50.37 8.95 18.46
CA ALA A 63 49.56 9.83 17.63
C ALA A 63 49.29 9.22 16.23
N LEU A 64 50.32 8.64 15.61
CA LEU A 64 50.16 7.91 14.35
C LEU A 64 49.26 6.67 14.50
N ALA A 65 49.40 5.93 15.60
CA ALA A 65 48.52 4.81 15.92
C ALA A 65 47.07 5.26 16.11
N ALA A 66 46.83 6.39 16.81
CA ALA A 66 45.50 6.96 16.96
C ALA A 66 44.92 7.39 15.60
N LEU A 67 45.71 8.02 14.72
CA LEU A 67 45.28 8.37 13.37
C LEU A 67 44.92 7.12 12.56
N ALA A 68 45.71 6.06 12.60
CA ALA A 68 45.42 4.81 11.93
C ALA A 68 44.10 4.17 12.45
N LEU A 69 43.86 4.22 13.77
CA LEU A 69 42.59 3.74 14.37
C LEU A 69 41.39 4.59 13.95
N TYR A 70 41.53 5.92 13.84
CA TYR A 70 40.43 6.76 13.34
C TYR A 70 40.14 6.50 11.85
N LEU A 71 41.17 6.24 11.03
CA LEU A 71 40.97 5.81 9.64
C LEU A 71 40.28 4.44 9.58
N ALA A 72 40.75 3.48 10.36
CA ALA A 72 40.11 2.15 10.47
C ALA A 72 38.66 2.26 10.94
N ARG A 73 38.35 3.13 11.92
CA ARG A 73 36.99 3.44 12.37
C ARG A 73 36.13 3.94 11.22
N GLY A 74 36.64 4.86 10.37
CA GLY A 74 35.93 5.35 9.19
C GLY A 74 35.55 4.23 8.22
N VAL A 75 36.51 3.38 7.91
CA VAL A 75 36.32 2.20 7.02
C VAL A 75 35.30 1.21 7.61
N LEU A 76 35.45 0.87 8.88
CA LEU A 76 34.53 -0.03 9.58
C LEU A 76 33.11 0.55 9.67
N SER A 77 32.99 1.87 9.92
CA SER A 77 31.71 2.57 9.93
C SER A 77 31.01 2.52 8.57
N PHE A 78 31.79 2.69 7.48
CA PHE A 78 31.28 2.51 6.12
C PHE A 78 30.73 1.11 5.90
N PHE A 79 31.51 0.06 6.19
CA PHE A 79 31.06 -1.32 6.00
C PHE A 79 29.85 -1.66 6.88
N ARG A 80 29.83 -1.24 8.13
CA ARG A 80 28.70 -1.39 9.03
C ARG A 80 27.43 -0.81 8.40
N SER A 81 27.48 0.46 7.99
CA SER A 81 26.33 1.18 7.47
C SER A 81 25.90 0.64 6.11
N TYR A 82 26.83 0.53 5.16
CA TYR A 82 26.50 0.12 3.80
C TYR A 82 25.95 -1.30 3.74
N MET A 83 26.57 -2.25 4.44
CA MET A 83 26.12 -3.64 4.42
C MET A 83 24.79 -3.84 5.16
N ALA A 84 24.51 -3.05 6.21
CA ALA A 84 23.21 -3.03 6.86
C ALA A 84 22.12 -2.55 5.90
N HIS A 85 22.36 -1.47 5.16
CA HIS A 85 21.41 -0.98 4.14
C HIS A 85 21.24 -1.96 2.97
N VAL A 86 22.32 -2.61 2.51
CA VAL A 86 22.22 -3.68 1.49
C VAL A 86 21.27 -4.79 1.97
N ALA A 87 21.41 -5.23 3.23
CA ALA A 87 20.50 -6.25 3.78
C ALA A 87 19.06 -5.72 3.90
N GLY A 88 18.87 -4.53 4.46
CA GLY A 88 17.56 -3.91 4.68
C GLY A 88 16.78 -3.71 3.39
N TRP A 89 17.38 -3.08 2.38
CA TRP A 89 16.71 -2.81 1.10
C TRP A 89 16.43 -4.07 0.28
N ASN A 90 17.27 -5.09 0.36
CA ASN A 90 16.95 -6.38 -0.25
C ASN A 90 15.76 -7.07 0.44
N VAL A 91 15.66 -6.98 1.77
CA VAL A 91 14.49 -7.48 2.50
C VAL A 91 13.23 -6.72 2.07
N VAL A 92 13.30 -5.38 1.94
CA VAL A 92 12.16 -4.58 1.47
C VAL A 92 11.73 -4.99 0.06
N ALA A 93 12.69 -5.19 -0.85
CA ALA A 93 12.39 -5.63 -2.21
C ALA A 93 11.68 -6.99 -2.24
N ASP A 94 12.18 -7.96 -1.46
CA ASP A 94 11.54 -9.28 -1.33
C ASP A 94 10.12 -9.14 -0.77
N VAL A 95 9.94 -8.40 0.33
CA VAL A 95 8.65 -8.21 0.99
C VAL A 95 7.65 -7.52 0.06
N ARG A 96 8.04 -6.47 -0.64
CA ARG A 96 7.18 -5.80 -1.63
C ARG A 96 6.76 -6.75 -2.76
N SER A 97 7.69 -7.56 -3.25
CA SER A 97 7.40 -8.59 -4.26
C SER A 97 6.44 -9.65 -3.72
N ASP A 98 6.66 -10.13 -2.50
CA ASP A 98 5.82 -11.14 -1.87
C ASP A 98 4.41 -10.58 -1.58
N ILE A 99 4.28 -9.36 -1.06
CA ILE A 99 2.99 -8.66 -0.87
C ILE A 99 2.27 -8.52 -2.21
N TYR A 100 2.93 -8.01 -3.26
CA TYR A 100 2.30 -7.79 -4.54
C TYR A 100 1.79 -9.11 -5.16
N LYS A 101 2.60 -10.17 -5.13
CA LYS A 101 2.19 -11.51 -5.59
C LYS A 101 1.03 -12.07 -4.77
N HIS A 102 1.03 -11.83 -3.47
CA HIS A 102 -0.03 -12.26 -2.58
C HIS A 102 -1.33 -11.52 -2.88
N LEU A 103 -1.28 -10.19 -2.99
CA LEU A 103 -2.43 -9.37 -3.38
C LEU A 103 -3.05 -9.85 -4.70
N GLN A 104 -2.25 -10.20 -5.72
CA GLN A 104 -2.79 -10.73 -6.98
C GLN A 104 -3.55 -12.07 -6.86
N ARG A 105 -3.40 -12.78 -5.74
CA ARG A 105 -4.09 -14.06 -5.46
C ARG A 105 -5.35 -13.89 -4.62
N LEU A 106 -5.50 -12.77 -3.94
CA LEU A 106 -6.67 -12.50 -3.12
C LEU A 106 -7.92 -12.33 -3.98
N SER A 107 -9.08 -12.68 -3.43
CA SER A 107 -10.38 -12.56 -4.07
C SER A 107 -10.81 -11.11 -4.25
N LEU A 108 -11.77 -10.87 -5.16
CA LEU A 108 -12.31 -9.53 -5.40
C LEU A 108 -12.96 -8.93 -4.15
N ARG A 109 -13.60 -9.77 -3.32
CA ARG A 109 -14.20 -9.38 -2.04
C ARG A 109 -13.24 -8.64 -1.12
N PHE A 110 -11.98 -9.08 -1.04
CA PHE A 110 -10.95 -8.41 -0.24
C PHE A 110 -10.76 -6.94 -0.66
N TYR A 111 -10.86 -6.65 -1.98
CA TYR A 111 -10.67 -5.30 -2.51
C TYR A 111 -11.89 -4.40 -2.36
N GLU A 112 -13.10 -4.97 -2.22
CA GLU A 112 -14.32 -4.22 -1.98
C GLU A 112 -14.36 -3.63 -0.57
N ASP A 113 -13.81 -4.36 0.41
CA ASP A 113 -13.76 -3.95 1.82
C ASP A 113 -12.56 -3.05 2.17
N LYS A 114 -11.54 -3.01 1.34
CA LYS A 114 -10.28 -2.33 1.63
C LYS A 114 -10.02 -1.15 0.70
N GLN A 115 -9.64 -0.03 1.27
CA GLN A 115 -9.21 1.12 0.49
C GLN A 115 -7.84 0.85 -0.15
N THR A 116 -7.72 1.09 -1.46
CA THR A 116 -6.45 0.92 -2.20
C THR A 116 -5.29 1.71 -1.58
N GLY A 117 -5.56 2.91 -1.04
CA GLY A 117 -4.55 3.73 -0.36
C GLY A 117 -3.98 3.06 0.90
N GLN A 118 -4.79 2.31 1.66
CA GLN A 118 -4.32 1.56 2.82
C GLN A 118 -3.39 0.41 2.40
N LEU A 119 -3.74 -0.32 1.32
CA LEU A 119 -2.90 -1.39 0.78
C LEU A 119 -1.57 -0.86 0.25
N MET A 120 -1.59 0.27 -0.45
CA MET A 120 -0.37 0.96 -0.90
C MET A 120 0.50 1.40 0.28
N SER A 121 -0.10 1.96 1.34
CA SER A 121 0.64 2.35 2.56
C SER A 121 1.29 1.15 3.24
N ARG A 122 0.60 0.01 3.36
CA ARG A 122 1.18 -1.23 3.90
C ARG A 122 2.33 -1.74 3.04
N MET A 123 2.19 -1.70 1.72
CA MET A 123 3.21 -2.18 0.79
C MET A 123 4.44 -1.26 0.74
N VAL A 124 4.27 0.07 0.80
CA VAL A 124 5.37 1.04 0.66
C VAL A 124 5.91 1.44 2.03
N ASN A 125 5.08 2.06 2.88
CA ASN A 125 5.53 2.67 4.13
C ASN A 125 5.85 1.61 5.20
N ASP A 126 4.96 0.62 5.43
CA ASP A 126 5.20 -0.39 6.46
C ASP A 126 6.38 -1.30 6.12
N SER A 127 6.63 -1.56 4.82
CA SER A 127 7.82 -2.30 4.39
C SER A 127 9.12 -1.51 4.64
N GLU A 128 9.11 -0.17 4.55
CA GLU A 128 10.29 0.67 4.86
C GLU A 128 10.62 0.67 6.36
N LEU A 129 9.62 0.51 7.23
CA LEU A 129 9.87 0.34 8.66
C LEU A 129 10.71 -0.93 8.96
N LEU A 130 10.61 -1.97 8.14
CA LEU A 130 11.47 -3.15 8.26
C LEU A 130 12.94 -2.83 7.93
N GLU A 131 13.17 -1.97 6.93
CA GLU A 131 14.51 -1.48 6.62
C GLU A 131 15.09 -0.71 7.79
N GLN A 132 14.33 0.23 8.37
CA GLN A 132 14.76 0.99 9.54
C GLN A 132 15.12 0.09 10.74
N LEU A 133 14.39 -1.01 10.93
CA LEU A 133 14.70 -2.00 11.96
C LEU A 133 16.04 -2.68 11.70
N ILE A 134 16.28 -3.14 10.47
CA ILE A 134 17.45 -3.94 10.10
C ILE A 134 18.70 -3.07 9.96
N SER A 135 18.58 -1.88 9.32
CA SER A 135 19.73 -1.04 8.98
C SER A 135 20.14 -0.08 10.11
N HIS A 136 19.20 0.28 10.99
CA HIS A 136 19.43 1.28 12.03
C HIS A 136 19.13 0.74 13.44
N ALA A 137 17.88 0.43 13.75
CA ALA A 137 17.45 0.17 15.12
C ALA A 137 18.18 -1.03 15.77
N MET A 138 18.26 -2.16 15.07
CA MET A 138 18.96 -3.33 15.57
C MET A 138 20.49 -3.13 15.71
N PRO A 139 21.20 -2.62 14.68
CA PRO A 139 22.60 -2.27 14.81
C PRO A 139 22.89 -1.28 15.93
N ASP A 140 22.07 -0.25 16.08
CA ASP A 140 22.28 0.76 17.12
C ASP A 140 22.06 0.20 18.53
N VAL A 141 21.06 -0.66 18.74
CA VAL A 141 20.88 -1.37 20.01
C VAL A 141 22.12 -2.20 20.34
N VAL A 142 22.59 -3.00 19.37
CA VAL A 142 23.75 -3.90 19.58
C VAL A 142 25.01 -3.08 19.92
N VAL A 143 25.32 -2.05 19.13
CA VAL A 143 26.50 -1.21 19.38
C VAL A 143 26.41 -0.50 20.71
N ASN A 144 25.27 0.11 21.06
CA ASN A 144 25.10 0.84 22.32
C ASN A 144 25.17 -0.09 23.54
N VAL A 145 24.61 -1.30 23.46
CA VAL A 145 24.71 -2.29 24.55
C VAL A 145 26.15 -2.78 24.72
N LEU A 146 26.83 -3.12 23.62
CA LEU A 146 28.24 -3.52 23.66
C LEU A 146 29.15 -2.42 24.17
N MET A 147 28.92 -1.17 23.76
CA MET A 147 29.64 0.01 24.26
C MET A 147 29.43 0.21 25.75
N LEU A 148 28.19 0.12 26.22
CA LEU A 148 27.86 0.27 27.65
C LEU A 148 28.61 -0.78 28.48
N ILE A 149 28.54 -2.06 28.07
CA ILE A 149 29.23 -3.15 28.74
C ILE A 149 30.77 -2.94 28.71
N GLY A 150 31.32 -2.64 27.51
CA GLY A 150 32.75 -2.46 27.35
C GLY A 150 33.30 -1.27 28.14
N VAL A 151 32.62 -0.14 28.15
CA VAL A 151 33.01 1.03 28.95
C VAL A 151 32.91 0.73 30.45
N CYS A 152 31.83 0.07 30.89
CA CYS A 152 31.73 -0.35 32.32
C CYS A 152 32.88 -1.23 32.71
N VAL A 153 33.22 -2.27 31.95
CA VAL A 153 34.34 -3.18 32.23
C VAL A 153 35.66 -2.39 32.38
N VAL A 154 35.94 -1.48 31.46
CA VAL A 154 37.17 -0.66 31.51
C VAL A 154 37.17 0.25 32.72
N LEU A 155 36.09 1.01 32.97
CA LEU A 155 36.00 1.92 34.11
C LEU A 155 36.12 1.19 35.46
N PHE A 156 35.45 0.05 35.63
CA PHE A 156 35.58 -0.77 36.85
C PHE A 156 37.00 -1.31 37.05
N SER A 157 37.71 -1.65 35.96
CA SER A 157 39.10 -2.08 36.01
C SER A 157 40.08 -0.96 36.40
N MET A 158 39.74 0.30 36.12
CA MET A 158 40.57 1.47 36.48
C MET A 158 40.34 1.91 37.93
N SER A 159 39.09 2.10 38.32
CA SER A 159 38.73 2.45 39.72
C SER A 159 37.24 2.18 39.96
N TRP A 160 36.93 1.13 40.72
CA TRP A 160 35.54 0.78 41.00
C TRP A 160 34.80 1.87 41.81
N GLN A 161 35.51 2.58 42.71
CA GLN A 161 34.95 3.65 43.53
C GLN A 161 34.52 4.86 42.69
N LEU A 162 35.40 5.34 41.79
CA LEU A 162 35.10 6.43 40.88
C LEU A 162 33.99 6.05 39.90
N THR A 163 33.98 4.80 39.44
CA THR A 163 32.93 4.28 38.55
C THR A 163 31.55 4.36 39.20
N LEU A 164 31.42 3.86 40.43
CA LEU A 164 30.14 3.90 41.16
C LEU A 164 29.68 5.36 41.39
N LEU A 165 30.58 6.26 41.76
CA LEU A 165 30.27 7.68 41.94
C LEU A 165 29.83 8.33 40.62
N SER A 166 30.50 8.00 39.51
CA SER A 166 30.19 8.52 38.18
C SER A 166 28.89 7.92 37.61
N MET A 167 28.43 6.78 38.08
CA MET A 167 27.13 6.21 37.70
C MET A 167 25.95 6.81 38.47
N LEU A 168 26.17 7.61 39.51
CA LEU A 168 25.13 8.23 40.32
C LEU A 168 24.09 9.04 39.49
N PRO A 169 24.46 9.75 38.42
CA PRO A 169 23.50 10.44 37.58
C PRO A 169 22.62 9.55 36.71
N ILE A 170 23.04 8.29 36.43
CA ILE A 170 22.29 7.39 35.52
C ILE A 170 20.87 7.10 36.02
N PRO A 171 20.64 6.71 37.29
CA PRO A 171 19.29 6.56 37.83
C PRO A 171 18.44 7.83 37.66
N LEU A 172 19.03 9.02 37.89
CA LEU A 172 18.34 10.30 37.71
C LEU A 172 17.92 10.51 36.26
N ILE A 173 18.81 10.21 35.29
CA ILE A 173 18.51 10.28 33.86
C ILE A 173 17.38 9.32 33.52
N VAL A 174 17.45 8.06 33.98
CA VAL A 174 16.43 7.03 33.69
C VAL A 174 15.07 7.41 34.28
N LEU A 175 15.03 7.92 35.52
CA LEU A 175 13.80 8.37 36.17
C LEU A 175 13.20 9.58 35.44
N ALA A 176 14.04 10.55 35.02
CA ALA A 176 13.61 11.68 34.22
C ALA A 176 13.02 11.23 32.87
N MET A 177 13.67 10.29 32.20
CA MET A 177 13.18 9.71 30.94
C MET A 177 11.83 9.02 31.12
N GLN A 178 11.66 8.20 32.16
CA GLN A 178 10.39 7.53 32.46
C GLN A 178 9.29 8.53 32.84
N GLY A 179 9.60 9.50 33.71
CA GLY A 179 8.67 10.55 34.11
C GLY A 179 8.18 11.36 32.93
N LEU A 180 9.11 11.83 32.10
CA LEU A 180 8.78 12.66 30.94
C LEU A 180 8.07 11.89 29.83
N SER A 181 8.39 10.59 29.64
CA SER A 181 7.70 9.78 28.62
C SER A 181 6.18 9.75 28.83
N ARG A 182 5.71 9.89 30.09
CA ARG A 182 4.27 10.00 30.41
C ARG A 182 3.62 11.26 29.85
N TYR A 183 4.37 12.33 29.67
CA TYR A 183 3.88 13.62 29.12
C TYR A 183 4.19 13.76 27.64
N VAL A 184 5.36 13.34 27.21
CA VAL A 184 5.82 13.47 25.81
C VAL A 184 5.04 12.54 24.86
N ARG A 185 4.86 11.27 25.24
CA ARG A 185 4.13 10.32 24.40
C ARG A 185 2.69 10.76 24.06
N PRO A 186 1.85 11.19 25.02
CA PRO A 186 0.53 11.71 24.70
C PRO A 186 0.55 12.95 23.81
N ALA A 187 1.53 13.87 24.01
CA ALA A 187 1.66 15.06 23.19
C ALA A 187 2.00 14.72 21.72
N PHE A 188 2.92 13.78 21.49
CA PHE A 188 3.24 13.31 20.14
C PHE A 188 2.09 12.52 19.52
N ARG A 189 1.35 11.74 20.32
CA ARG A 189 0.13 11.06 19.85
C ARG A 189 -0.94 12.07 19.42
N GLN A 190 -1.18 13.12 20.22
CA GLN A 190 -2.11 14.18 19.86
C GLN A 190 -1.69 14.88 18.56
N ARG A 191 -0.40 15.22 18.41
CA ARG A 191 0.14 15.77 17.16
C ARG A 191 -0.17 14.85 15.97
N GLN A 192 -0.06 13.52 16.13
CA GLN A 192 -0.33 12.58 15.04
C GLN A 192 -1.81 12.54 14.67
N VAL A 193 -2.72 12.69 15.64
CA VAL A 193 -4.16 12.82 15.41
C VAL A 193 -4.45 14.07 14.60
N GLU A 194 -3.95 15.25 15.06
CA GLU A 194 -4.16 16.54 14.36
C GLU A 194 -3.59 16.54 12.94
N LEU A 195 -2.44 15.86 12.72
CA LEU A 195 -1.89 15.68 11.37
C LEU A 195 -2.81 14.80 10.50
N GLY A 196 -3.40 13.76 11.08
CA GLY A 196 -4.35 12.90 10.39
C GLY A 196 -5.61 13.67 9.97
N GLU A 197 -6.17 14.48 10.86
CA GLU A 197 -7.34 15.33 10.57
C GLU A 197 -7.03 16.39 9.50
N LEU A 198 -5.87 17.05 9.58
CA LEU A 198 -5.43 17.98 8.54
C LEU A 198 -5.30 17.32 7.17
N ASN A 199 -4.68 16.14 7.12
CA ASN A 199 -4.52 15.40 5.86
C ASN A 199 -5.88 14.95 5.28
N ALA A 200 -6.82 14.52 6.12
CA ALA A 200 -8.17 14.17 5.70
C ALA A 200 -8.91 15.39 5.12
N ALA A 201 -8.89 16.52 5.83
CA ALA A 201 -9.52 17.76 5.36
C ALA A 201 -8.90 18.27 4.04
N LEU A 202 -7.57 18.21 3.90
CA LEU A 202 -6.88 18.56 2.64
C LEU A 202 -7.28 17.63 1.49
N ASN A 203 -7.37 16.33 1.75
CA ASN A 203 -7.77 15.37 0.72
C ASN A 203 -9.22 15.62 0.25
N ASP A 204 -10.13 15.89 1.17
CA ASP A 204 -11.53 16.18 0.85
C ASP A 204 -11.65 17.48 0.03
N ASN A 205 -10.96 18.55 0.44
CA ASN A 205 -10.96 19.82 -0.28
C ASN A 205 -10.35 19.72 -1.69
N LEU A 206 -9.22 19.02 -1.83
CA LEU A 206 -8.59 18.84 -3.14
C LEU A 206 -9.42 17.93 -4.05
N SER A 207 -10.08 16.92 -3.51
CA SER A 207 -10.97 16.04 -4.25
C SER A 207 -12.26 16.76 -4.66
N GLY A 208 -12.81 17.60 -3.77
CA GLY A 208 -14.01 18.41 -3.97
C GLY A 208 -13.76 19.80 -4.56
N ILE A 209 -12.58 20.07 -5.17
CA ILE A 209 -12.21 21.41 -5.63
C ILE A 209 -13.19 22.02 -6.65
N ARG A 210 -13.85 21.19 -7.45
CA ARG A 210 -14.84 21.62 -8.42
C ARG A 210 -16.09 22.19 -7.73
N GLU A 211 -16.55 21.53 -6.67
CA GLU A 211 -17.69 21.93 -5.86
C GLU A 211 -17.38 23.25 -5.12
N ILE A 212 -16.19 23.33 -4.50
CA ILE A 212 -15.73 24.57 -3.85
C ILE A 212 -15.76 25.74 -4.83
N LYS A 213 -15.24 25.54 -6.04
CA LYS A 213 -15.25 26.54 -7.11
C LYS A 213 -16.67 26.88 -7.61
N ALA A 214 -17.51 25.86 -7.76
CA ALA A 214 -18.88 26.04 -8.25
C ALA A 214 -19.77 26.81 -7.28
N PHE A 215 -19.54 26.66 -5.97
CA PHE A 215 -20.29 27.34 -4.93
C PHE A 215 -19.58 28.58 -4.37
N THR A 216 -18.40 28.96 -4.91
CA THR A 216 -17.62 30.15 -4.48
C THR A 216 -17.29 30.10 -2.98
N MET A 217 -16.86 28.93 -2.48
CA MET A 217 -16.58 28.66 -1.08
C MET A 217 -15.08 28.70 -0.73
N GLU A 218 -14.24 29.25 -1.61
CA GLU A 218 -12.78 29.24 -1.47
C GLU A 218 -12.29 29.84 -0.17
N ASP A 219 -12.83 31.00 0.22
CA ASP A 219 -12.42 31.70 1.43
C ASP A 219 -12.85 30.94 2.69
N ASN A 220 -14.08 30.41 2.70
CA ASN A 220 -14.58 29.62 3.83
C ASN A 220 -13.77 28.34 4.06
N GLU A 221 -13.43 27.63 2.96
CA GLU A 221 -12.62 26.43 3.04
C GLU A 221 -11.15 26.74 3.38
N ALA A 222 -10.63 27.87 2.94
CA ALA A 222 -9.31 28.33 3.34
C ALA A 222 -9.24 28.60 4.86
N ASP A 223 -10.26 29.23 5.45
CA ASP A 223 -10.36 29.44 6.88
C ASP A 223 -10.51 28.13 7.65
N HIS A 224 -11.33 27.19 7.15
CA HIS A 224 -11.49 25.87 7.74
C HIS A 224 -10.16 25.08 7.78
N ILE A 225 -9.43 25.06 6.67
CA ILE A 225 -8.09 24.43 6.59
C ILE A 225 -7.10 25.17 7.50
N TRP A 226 -7.17 26.50 7.59
CA TRP A 226 -6.32 27.29 8.50
C TRP A 226 -6.50 26.87 9.96
N ASP A 227 -7.72 26.61 10.41
CA ASP A 227 -8.00 26.12 11.76
C ASP A 227 -7.35 24.75 12.02
N HIS A 228 -7.37 23.83 11.06
CA HIS A 228 -6.66 22.56 11.16
C HIS A 228 -5.14 22.75 11.22
N ILE A 229 -4.58 23.65 10.41
CA ILE A 229 -3.15 23.98 10.42
C ILE A 229 -2.73 24.55 11.79
N VAL A 230 -3.54 25.44 12.36
CA VAL A 230 -3.29 26.04 13.68
C VAL A 230 -3.33 24.99 14.78
N ARG A 231 -4.34 24.11 14.79
CA ARG A 231 -4.43 23.00 15.76
C ARG A 231 -3.23 22.08 15.68
N TYR A 232 -2.83 21.66 14.47
CA TYR A 232 -1.63 20.85 14.25
C TYR A 232 -0.37 21.58 14.74
N ARG A 233 -0.17 22.86 14.37
CA ARG A 233 0.94 23.67 14.85
C ARG A 233 1.01 23.70 16.37
N ASP A 234 -0.10 23.98 17.03
CA ASP A 234 -0.14 24.14 18.49
C ASP A 234 0.12 22.82 19.22
N SER A 235 -0.37 21.70 18.66
CA SER A 235 -0.07 20.35 19.15
C SER A 235 1.42 20.01 19.00
N LEU A 236 2.02 20.35 17.85
CA LEU A 236 3.45 20.17 17.59
C LEU A 236 4.30 21.02 18.55
N LEU A 237 3.98 22.31 18.70
CA LEU A 237 4.70 23.22 19.60
C LEU A 237 4.62 22.73 21.05
N ARG A 238 3.49 22.17 21.49
CA ARG A 238 3.35 21.57 22.84
C ARG A 238 4.31 20.39 23.01
N ALA A 239 4.38 19.48 22.02
CA ALA A 239 5.30 18.34 22.06
C ALA A 239 6.77 18.81 22.07
N LEU A 240 7.13 19.76 21.19
CA LEU A 240 8.48 20.32 21.11
C LEU A 240 8.89 21.06 22.38
N ARG A 241 7.96 21.79 23.02
CA ARG A 241 8.22 22.48 24.30
C ARG A 241 8.61 21.48 25.40
N LEU A 242 7.96 20.32 25.47
CA LEU A 242 8.33 19.28 26.42
C LEU A 242 9.73 18.73 26.13
N MET A 243 10.08 18.52 24.85
CA MET A 243 11.42 18.08 24.46
C MET A 243 12.49 19.13 24.74
N ALA A 244 12.16 20.42 24.53
CA ALA A 244 13.07 21.53 24.80
C ALA A 244 13.44 21.68 26.31
N VAL A 245 12.60 21.19 27.20
CA VAL A 245 12.92 21.13 28.66
C VAL A 245 13.75 19.86 28.97
N PHE A 246 13.45 18.76 28.29
CA PHE A 246 14.05 17.47 28.58
C PHE A 246 15.54 17.39 28.21
N ASN A 247 15.90 17.79 27.00
CA ASN A 247 17.27 17.67 26.53
C ASN A 247 18.28 18.38 27.43
N PRO A 248 18.06 19.66 27.82
CA PRO A 248 18.95 20.34 28.78
C PRO A 248 18.98 19.66 30.15
N PHE A 249 17.87 19.09 30.62
CA PHE A 249 17.85 18.37 31.89
C PHE A 249 18.75 17.12 31.86
N VAL A 250 18.68 16.33 30.78
CA VAL A 250 19.54 15.15 30.60
C VAL A 250 21.00 15.56 30.47
N GLU A 251 21.29 16.64 29.76
CA GLU A 251 22.64 17.20 29.64
C GLU A 251 23.16 17.68 31.00
N PHE A 252 22.38 18.42 31.77
CA PHE A 252 22.71 18.82 33.14
C PHE A 252 22.98 17.59 34.04
N ALA A 253 22.11 16.61 34.03
CA ALA A 253 22.28 15.39 34.80
C ALA A 253 23.59 14.64 34.43
N SER A 254 23.92 14.56 33.13
CA SER A 254 25.20 13.99 32.66
C SER A 254 26.40 14.84 33.15
N SER A 255 26.28 16.15 33.16
CA SER A 255 27.35 17.06 33.64
C SER A 255 27.62 16.92 35.14
N LEU A 256 26.62 16.54 35.94
CA LEU A 256 26.84 16.20 37.37
C LEU A 256 27.87 15.07 37.53
N GLY A 257 27.82 14.04 36.65
CA GLY A 257 28.82 12.98 36.68
C GLY A 257 30.23 13.47 36.38
N THR A 258 30.36 14.42 35.46
CA THR A 258 31.64 15.10 35.18
C THR A 258 32.14 15.88 36.37
N ILE A 259 31.28 16.65 37.05
CA ILE A 259 31.60 17.39 38.26
C ILE A 259 32.06 16.43 39.38
N VAL A 260 31.33 15.36 39.61
CA VAL A 260 31.68 14.30 40.56
C VAL A 260 33.06 13.70 40.26
N LEU A 261 33.31 13.38 38.96
CA LEU A 261 34.61 12.85 38.53
C LEU A 261 35.75 13.86 38.80
N ILE A 262 35.59 15.12 38.42
CA ILE A 262 36.62 16.15 38.63
C ILE A 262 36.90 16.36 40.13
N TYR A 263 35.85 16.42 40.95
CA TYR A 263 36.00 16.64 42.40
C TYR A 263 36.66 15.47 43.10
N PHE A 264 36.10 14.27 43.01
CA PHE A 264 36.62 13.10 43.70
C PHE A 264 37.87 12.52 43.02
N GLY A 265 37.93 12.48 41.69
CA GLY A 265 39.12 12.06 40.96
C GLY A 265 40.28 13.01 41.11
N GLY A 266 40.02 14.36 41.12
CA GLY A 266 41.02 15.38 41.44
C GLY A 266 41.62 15.25 42.81
N ARG A 267 40.79 14.94 43.84
CA ARG A 267 41.29 14.64 45.19
C ARG A 267 42.22 13.42 45.25
N LEU A 268 41.86 12.35 44.48
CA LEU A 268 42.71 11.14 44.38
C LEU A 268 44.04 11.43 43.67
N VAL A 269 44.05 12.34 42.67
CA VAL A 269 45.28 12.79 42.02
C VAL A 269 46.14 13.63 42.96
N LEU A 270 45.56 14.60 43.70
CA LEU A 270 46.27 15.42 44.66
C LEU A 270 46.86 14.56 45.80
N ASN A 271 46.18 13.50 46.20
CA ASN A 271 46.67 12.57 47.19
C ASN A 271 47.65 11.51 46.61
N GLN A 272 48.06 11.64 45.33
CA GLN A 272 48.96 10.70 44.61
C GLN A 272 48.49 9.26 44.57
N THR A 273 47.20 9.00 44.77
CA THR A 273 46.59 7.65 44.67
C THR A 273 46.11 7.28 43.30
N LEU A 274 45.92 8.27 42.40
CA LEU A 274 45.51 8.10 41.04
C LEU A 274 46.40 8.92 40.10
N PRO A 275 47.03 8.35 39.06
CA PRO A 275 47.75 9.11 38.04
C PRO A 275 46.81 10.10 37.28
N ILE A 276 47.31 11.28 36.93
CA ILE A 276 46.55 12.27 36.16
C ILE A 276 46.13 11.70 34.79
N ALA A 277 46.95 10.86 34.20
CA ALA A 277 46.65 10.17 32.96
C ALA A 277 45.39 9.27 33.05
N ASP A 278 45.20 8.62 34.21
CA ASP A 278 44.01 7.81 34.49
C ASP A 278 42.76 8.67 34.65
N LEU A 279 42.88 9.83 35.29
CA LEU A 279 41.77 10.78 35.41
C LEU A 279 41.30 11.28 34.01
N VAL A 280 42.26 11.62 33.11
CA VAL A 280 41.94 12.03 31.72
C VAL A 280 41.28 10.91 30.95
N ALA A 281 41.78 9.68 31.04
CA ALA A 281 41.15 8.54 30.40
C ALA A 281 39.74 8.29 30.94
N PHE A 282 39.58 8.38 32.27
CA PHE A 282 38.28 8.20 32.92
C PHE A 282 37.26 9.25 32.42
N PHE A 283 37.68 10.51 32.24
CA PHE A 283 36.86 11.58 31.69
C PHE A 283 36.38 11.24 30.26
N LEU A 284 37.26 10.73 29.40
CA LEU A 284 36.91 10.32 28.05
C LEU A 284 35.93 9.13 28.04
N TYR A 285 36.14 8.14 28.92
CA TYR A 285 35.23 7.00 29.05
C TYR A 285 33.87 7.40 29.64
N LEU A 286 33.82 8.40 30.50
CA LEU A 286 32.57 8.89 31.10
C LEU A 286 31.60 9.44 30.04
N GLU A 287 32.10 10.21 29.07
CA GLU A 287 31.31 10.66 27.93
C GLU A 287 30.74 9.46 27.13
N MET A 288 31.60 8.44 26.90
CA MET A 288 31.20 7.22 26.21
C MET A 288 30.24 6.34 27.03
N LEU A 289 30.13 6.51 28.36
CA LEU A 289 29.19 5.82 29.23
C LEU A 289 27.77 6.41 29.10
N TYR A 290 27.63 7.74 29.04
CA TYR A 290 26.32 8.38 28.99
C TYR A 290 25.69 8.37 27.61
N GLN A 291 26.47 8.33 26.54
CA GLN A 291 25.96 8.32 25.16
C GLN A 291 24.99 7.15 24.88
N PRO A 292 25.32 5.85 25.18
CA PRO A 292 24.40 4.73 25.00
C PRO A 292 23.11 4.87 25.83
N VAL A 293 23.22 5.40 27.05
CA VAL A 293 22.04 5.61 27.93
C VAL A 293 21.04 6.56 27.29
N ARG A 294 21.55 7.65 26.69
CA ARG A 294 20.73 8.61 25.96
C ARG A 294 20.16 8.02 24.65
N ALA A 295 20.97 7.29 23.89
CA ALA A 295 20.60 6.75 22.60
C ALA A 295 19.54 5.64 22.68
N LEU A 296 19.66 4.73 23.65
CA LEU A 296 18.77 3.56 23.76
C LEU A 296 17.29 3.93 23.96
N SER A 297 16.98 5.10 24.52
CA SER A 297 15.59 5.53 24.68
C SER A 297 14.92 5.92 23.37
N GLY A 298 15.65 6.56 22.46
CA GLY A 298 15.15 6.93 21.13
C GLY A 298 15.00 5.69 20.21
N VAL A 299 15.97 4.78 20.30
CA VAL A 299 15.96 3.55 19.50
C VAL A 299 14.77 2.66 19.85
N TRP A 300 14.33 2.64 21.11
CA TRP A 300 13.18 1.86 21.53
C TRP A 300 11.88 2.26 20.80
N GLU A 301 11.68 3.54 20.57
CA GLU A 301 10.51 4.03 19.80
C GLU A 301 10.57 3.54 18.34
N SER A 302 11.73 3.64 17.70
CA SER A 302 11.94 3.15 16.33
C SER A 302 11.70 1.64 16.22
N VAL A 303 12.15 0.86 17.22
CA VAL A 303 11.87 -0.58 17.29
C VAL A 303 10.38 -0.86 17.40
N GLN A 304 9.64 -0.11 18.24
CA GLN A 304 8.19 -0.28 18.38
C GLN A 304 7.43 0.04 17.09
N GLN A 305 7.80 1.12 16.41
CA GLN A 305 7.20 1.49 15.12
C GLN A 305 7.47 0.42 14.06
N ALA A 306 8.69 -0.06 13.98
CA ALA A 306 9.07 -1.10 13.03
C ALA A 306 8.38 -2.43 13.30
N LEU A 307 8.22 -2.82 14.57
CA LEU A 307 7.48 -4.03 14.94
C LEU A 307 5.99 -3.92 14.59
N ALA A 308 5.37 -2.74 14.78
CA ALA A 308 4.00 -2.50 14.37
C ALA A 308 3.84 -2.56 12.84
N GLY A 309 4.79 -2.02 12.06
CA GLY A 309 4.83 -2.17 10.61
C GLY A 309 4.97 -3.63 10.18
N ALA A 310 5.89 -4.38 10.81
CA ALA A 310 6.08 -5.80 10.56
C ALA A 310 4.81 -6.63 10.84
N GLU A 311 4.05 -6.26 11.87
CA GLU A 311 2.77 -6.89 12.22
C GLU A 311 1.72 -6.69 11.12
N ARG A 312 1.52 -5.44 10.67
CA ARG A 312 0.57 -5.14 9.59
C ARG A 312 0.95 -5.80 8.26
N VAL A 313 2.25 -5.90 7.94
CA VAL A 313 2.74 -6.64 6.77
C VAL A 313 2.48 -8.14 6.93
N SER A 314 2.74 -8.72 8.10
CA SER A 314 2.47 -10.14 8.38
C SER A 314 0.99 -10.46 8.30
N GLU A 315 0.12 -9.62 8.88
CA GLU A 315 -1.34 -9.76 8.79
C GLU A 315 -1.80 -9.80 7.33
N LEU A 316 -1.26 -8.89 6.50
CA LEU A 316 -1.61 -8.84 5.07
C LEU A 316 -1.17 -10.10 4.32
N LEU A 317 0.01 -10.65 4.64
CA LEU A 317 0.52 -11.89 4.04
C LEU A 317 -0.15 -13.15 4.58
N ASP A 318 -0.73 -13.11 5.78
CA ASP A 318 -1.47 -14.20 6.40
C ASP A 318 -2.94 -14.25 5.94
N GLU A 319 -3.43 -13.20 5.26
CA GLU A 319 -4.78 -13.15 4.70
C GLU A 319 -4.98 -14.31 3.72
N GLN A 320 -6.08 -15.04 3.89
CA GLN A 320 -6.36 -16.18 3.01
C GLN A 320 -7.32 -15.78 1.90
N PRO A 321 -7.08 -16.18 0.64
CA PRO A 321 -8.06 -15.97 -0.41
C PRO A 321 -9.34 -16.78 -0.12
N ASP A 322 -10.51 -16.13 -0.21
CA ASP A 322 -11.82 -16.79 -0.04
C ASP A 322 -12.04 -17.90 -1.08
N MET A 323 -11.41 -17.72 -2.26
CA MET A 323 -11.47 -18.70 -3.34
C MET A 323 -10.10 -19.34 -3.53
N VAL A 324 -10.08 -20.65 -3.42
CA VAL A 324 -8.88 -21.45 -3.66
C VAL A 324 -9.16 -22.43 -4.81
N GLU A 325 -8.25 -22.51 -5.77
CA GLU A 325 -8.32 -23.57 -6.78
C GLU A 325 -8.18 -24.93 -6.10
N ARG A 326 -9.01 -25.89 -6.48
CA ARG A 326 -8.89 -27.27 -6.01
C ARG A 326 -7.55 -27.85 -6.48
N PRO A 327 -6.90 -28.70 -5.68
CA PRO A 327 -5.62 -29.31 -6.08
C PRO A 327 -5.72 -30.14 -7.37
N ASP A 328 -6.90 -30.66 -7.67
CA ASP A 328 -7.26 -31.48 -8.82
C ASP A 328 -7.96 -30.68 -9.93
N ALA A 329 -7.95 -29.32 -9.86
CA ALA A 329 -8.60 -28.47 -10.84
C ALA A 329 -8.06 -28.73 -12.26
N ILE A 330 -8.99 -28.98 -13.18
CA ILE A 330 -8.68 -29.25 -14.58
C ILE A 330 -8.55 -27.97 -15.40
N ALA A 331 -7.63 -27.93 -16.34
CA ALA A 331 -7.61 -26.89 -17.35
C ALA A 331 -8.62 -27.21 -18.46
N LEU A 332 -9.54 -26.26 -18.74
CA LEU A 332 -10.46 -26.41 -19.87
C LEU A 332 -9.65 -26.52 -21.18
N ALA A 333 -9.85 -27.61 -21.90
CA ALA A 333 -9.13 -27.85 -23.14
C ALA A 333 -9.76 -27.08 -24.31
N GLY A 334 -8.96 -26.26 -24.99
CA GLY A 334 -9.37 -25.55 -26.20
C GLY A 334 -10.37 -24.42 -25.97
N ARG A 335 -11.16 -24.09 -26.97
CA ARG A 335 -12.20 -23.05 -26.95
C ARG A 335 -13.51 -23.66 -26.46
N ALA A 336 -14.11 -23.10 -25.43
CA ALA A 336 -15.41 -23.54 -24.93
C ALA A 336 -16.52 -23.31 -25.96
N GLN A 337 -17.57 -24.15 -25.95
CA GLN A 337 -18.79 -23.94 -26.75
C GLN A 337 -19.62 -22.79 -26.16
N GLY A 338 -19.58 -22.61 -24.82
CA GLY A 338 -20.24 -21.55 -24.11
C GLY A 338 -21.62 -21.88 -23.59
N ALA A 339 -21.94 -23.17 -23.37
CA ALA A 339 -23.14 -23.58 -22.63
C ALA A 339 -22.97 -23.27 -21.14
N ILE A 340 -23.83 -22.41 -20.56
CA ILE A 340 -23.76 -22.05 -19.14
C ILE A 340 -25.04 -22.55 -18.45
N SER A 341 -24.88 -23.24 -17.31
CA SER A 341 -26.02 -23.66 -16.51
C SER A 341 -25.78 -23.31 -15.04
N LEU A 342 -26.77 -22.66 -14.44
CA LEU A 342 -26.88 -22.43 -13.01
C LEU A 342 -27.92 -23.39 -12.44
N ARG A 343 -27.61 -24.13 -11.37
CA ARG A 343 -28.47 -25.10 -10.72
C ARG A 343 -28.56 -24.77 -9.24
N ASP A 344 -29.78 -24.40 -8.81
CA ASP A 344 -30.12 -24.06 -7.42
C ASP A 344 -29.13 -23.10 -6.76
N VAL A 345 -28.68 -22.10 -7.51
CA VAL A 345 -27.63 -21.18 -7.09
C VAL A 345 -28.16 -20.18 -6.09
N SER A 346 -27.62 -20.22 -4.87
CA SER A 346 -27.84 -19.20 -3.84
C SER A 346 -26.52 -18.51 -3.51
N PHE A 347 -26.58 -17.20 -3.31
CA PHE A 347 -25.39 -16.38 -3.03
C PHE A 347 -25.66 -15.21 -2.07
N SER A 348 -24.74 -15.00 -1.14
CA SER A 348 -24.68 -13.88 -0.23
C SER A 348 -23.25 -13.35 -0.12
N TYR A 349 -23.06 -12.03 -0.08
CA TYR A 349 -21.75 -11.41 0.18
C TYR A 349 -21.33 -11.52 1.65
N THR A 350 -22.27 -11.41 2.58
CA THR A 350 -22.00 -11.38 4.03
C THR A 350 -22.28 -12.71 4.73
N GLY A 351 -23.05 -13.59 4.08
CA GLY A 351 -23.58 -14.83 4.66
C GLY A 351 -24.92 -14.66 5.37
N GLU A 352 -25.41 -13.42 5.54
CA GLU A 352 -26.69 -13.13 6.22
C GLU A 352 -27.82 -12.90 5.22
N ASP A 353 -27.64 -11.96 4.29
CA ASP A 353 -28.68 -11.60 3.31
C ASP A 353 -28.41 -12.26 1.96
N LEU A 354 -29.38 -13.05 1.48
CA LEU A 354 -29.30 -13.67 0.14
C LEU A 354 -29.55 -12.61 -0.95
N VAL A 355 -28.55 -12.41 -1.79
CA VAL A 355 -28.64 -11.58 -3.00
C VAL A 355 -29.22 -12.39 -4.17
N LEU A 356 -28.93 -13.69 -4.24
CA LEU A 356 -29.51 -14.64 -5.17
C LEU A 356 -30.02 -15.85 -4.38
N ASP A 357 -31.22 -16.31 -4.71
CA ASP A 357 -31.91 -17.41 -4.02
C ASP A 357 -32.46 -18.42 -5.03
N GLN A 358 -31.92 -19.65 -5.02
CA GLN A 358 -32.32 -20.79 -5.85
C GLN A 358 -32.43 -20.45 -7.35
N ILE A 359 -31.45 -19.77 -7.90
CA ILE A 359 -31.41 -19.41 -9.31
C ILE A 359 -31.19 -20.66 -10.16
N ASN A 360 -32.13 -20.90 -11.06
CA ASN A 360 -32.05 -21.95 -12.09
C ASN A 360 -32.12 -21.31 -13.48
N LEU A 361 -31.02 -21.43 -14.26
CA LEU A 361 -30.90 -20.79 -15.56
C LEU A 361 -30.00 -21.59 -16.49
N ASP A 362 -30.56 -22.00 -17.63
CA ASP A 362 -29.82 -22.59 -18.73
C ASP A 362 -29.68 -21.61 -19.88
N ILE A 363 -28.43 -21.42 -20.35
CA ILE A 363 -28.03 -20.55 -21.45
C ILE A 363 -27.37 -21.43 -22.51
N ALA A 364 -28.00 -21.49 -23.68
CA ALA A 364 -27.45 -22.28 -24.80
C ALA A 364 -26.24 -21.57 -25.44
N PRO A 365 -25.32 -22.31 -26.07
CA PRO A 365 -24.21 -21.73 -26.82
C PRO A 365 -24.69 -20.70 -27.87
N GLY A 366 -23.98 -19.59 -27.97
CA GLY A 366 -24.23 -18.58 -28.99
C GLY A 366 -25.51 -17.73 -28.79
N THR A 367 -26.21 -17.87 -27.65
CA THR A 367 -27.43 -17.08 -27.37
C THR A 367 -27.09 -15.78 -26.63
N VAL A 368 -27.89 -14.74 -26.87
CA VAL A 368 -27.84 -13.47 -26.18
C VAL A 368 -28.90 -13.46 -25.09
N VAL A 369 -28.49 -13.39 -23.84
CA VAL A 369 -29.37 -13.36 -22.65
C VAL A 369 -29.33 -11.98 -22.01
N ALA A 370 -30.47 -11.29 -21.91
CA ALA A 370 -30.62 -10.03 -21.21
C ALA A 370 -31.08 -10.24 -19.77
N LEU A 371 -30.33 -9.74 -18.79
CA LEU A 371 -30.72 -9.70 -17.38
C LEU A 371 -31.43 -8.37 -17.09
N VAL A 372 -32.70 -8.44 -16.66
CA VAL A 372 -33.56 -7.29 -16.42
C VAL A 372 -34.12 -7.33 -15.00
N GLY A 373 -34.38 -6.21 -14.39
CA GLY A 373 -34.97 -6.12 -13.05
C GLY A 373 -34.60 -4.81 -12.34
N PRO A 374 -35.18 -4.52 -11.17
CA PRO A 374 -34.87 -3.33 -10.40
C PRO A 374 -33.38 -3.22 -10.04
N THR A 375 -32.94 -2.01 -9.70
CA THR A 375 -31.57 -1.81 -9.20
C THR A 375 -31.38 -2.55 -7.88
N GLY A 376 -30.22 -3.21 -7.71
CA GLY A 376 -29.90 -3.95 -6.47
C GLY A 376 -30.44 -5.38 -6.41
N VAL A 377 -31.17 -5.88 -7.42
CA VAL A 377 -31.80 -7.22 -7.40
C VAL A 377 -30.84 -8.40 -7.65
N GLY A 378 -29.54 -8.13 -7.83
CA GLY A 378 -28.54 -9.19 -8.02
C GLY A 378 -28.11 -9.47 -9.48
N LYS A 379 -28.45 -8.61 -10.48
CA LYS A 379 -28.05 -8.80 -11.89
C LYS A 379 -26.54 -8.85 -12.07
N THR A 380 -25.82 -7.88 -11.54
CA THR A 380 -24.34 -7.82 -11.60
C THR A 380 -23.71 -8.96 -10.80
N THR A 381 -24.30 -9.33 -9.68
CA THR A 381 -23.87 -10.48 -8.87
C THR A 381 -23.95 -11.77 -9.67
N LEU A 382 -25.10 -12.05 -10.32
CA LEU A 382 -25.27 -13.23 -11.16
C LEU A 382 -24.24 -13.30 -12.28
N ALA A 383 -24.01 -12.18 -12.96
CA ALA A 383 -22.99 -12.08 -14.01
C ALA A 383 -21.55 -12.32 -13.46
N SER A 384 -21.28 -11.90 -12.22
CA SER A 384 -19.97 -12.03 -11.55
C SER A 384 -19.66 -13.45 -11.08
N LEU A 385 -20.68 -14.29 -10.87
CA LEU A 385 -20.48 -15.71 -10.53
C LEU A 385 -19.94 -16.53 -11.71
N ILE A 386 -20.25 -16.17 -12.95
CA ILE A 386 -19.84 -16.91 -14.15
C ILE A 386 -18.30 -16.91 -14.34
N PRO A 387 -17.56 -15.77 -14.23
CA PRO A 387 -16.10 -15.74 -14.26
C PRO A 387 -15.47 -16.22 -12.94
N ARG A 388 -16.30 -16.71 -12.01
CA ARG A 388 -15.90 -17.13 -10.68
C ARG A 388 -15.11 -16.03 -9.98
N PHE A 389 -15.73 -14.81 -9.86
CA PHE A 389 -15.20 -13.76 -9.00
C PHE A 389 -15.55 -14.03 -7.54
N TYR A 390 -16.62 -14.81 -7.33
CA TYR A 390 -17.09 -15.33 -6.06
C TYR A 390 -17.52 -16.79 -6.24
N ASP A 391 -17.37 -17.61 -5.22
CA ASP A 391 -17.95 -18.94 -5.17
C ASP A 391 -19.39 -18.89 -4.66
N VAL A 392 -20.27 -19.71 -5.21
CA VAL A 392 -21.67 -19.82 -4.76
C VAL A 392 -21.74 -20.43 -3.36
N ASN A 393 -22.71 -19.99 -2.54
CA ASN A 393 -22.94 -20.58 -1.22
C ASN A 393 -23.61 -21.96 -1.37
N GLU A 394 -24.62 -22.06 -2.28
CA GLU A 394 -25.31 -23.31 -2.58
C GLU A 394 -25.47 -23.47 -4.08
N GLY A 395 -25.64 -24.72 -4.52
CA GLY A 395 -25.80 -25.05 -5.92
C GLY A 395 -24.48 -25.09 -6.69
N CYS A 396 -24.58 -24.98 -8.01
CA CYS A 396 -23.40 -24.97 -8.89
C CYS A 396 -23.62 -24.13 -10.14
N VAL A 397 -22.52 -23.59 -10.68
CA VAL A 397 -22.44 -22.98 -12.01
C VAL A 397 -21.58 -23.89 -12.88
N THR A 398 -22.07 -24.25 -14.05
CA THR A 398 -21.33 -25.10 -14.98
C THR A 398 -21.07 -24.41 -16.31
N LEU A 399 -19.93 -24.70 -16.92
CA LEU A 399 -19.55 -24.30 -18.27
C LEU A 399 -19.29 -25.54 -19.09
N ASP A 400 -20.06 -25.71 -20.17
CA ASP A 400 -20.03 -26.92 -21.05
C ASP A 400 -20.11 -28.23 -20.25
N GLY A 401 -20.93 -28.25 -19.18
CA GLY A 401 -21.14 -29.38 -18.29
C GLY A 401 -20.12 -29.57 -17.17
N HIS A 402 -19.04 -28.78 -17.13
CA HIS A 402 -18.05 -28.79 -16.06
C HIS A 402 -18.38 -27.74 -14.98
N ASP A 403 -18.41 -28.14 -13.70
CA ASP A 403 -18.52 -27.18 -12.60
C ASP A 403 -17.30 -26.24 -12.65
N ILE A 404 -17.55 -24.93 -12.62
CA ILE A 404 -16.47 -23.93 -12.68
C ILE A 404 -15.51 -24.00 -11.48
N ARG A 405 -15.93 -24.63 -10.37
CA ARG A 405 -15.09 -24.88 -9.18
C ARG A 405 -14.03 -25.94 -9.42
N ASP A 406 -14.28 -26.85 -10.38
CA ASP A 406 -13.36 -27.92 -10.77
C ASP A 406 -12.40 -27.47 -11.89
N CYS A 407 -12.56 -26.23 -12.38
CA CYS A 407 -11.71 -25.66 -13.41
C CYS A 407 -10.64 -24.73 -12.82
N THR A 408 -9.46 -24.67 -13.46
CA THR A 408 -8.47 -23.63 -13.11
C THR A 408 -9.00 -22.25 -13.48
N LEU A 409 -8.84 -21.27 -12.61
CA LEU A 409 -9.33 -19.90 -12.83
C LEU A 409 -8.77 -19.30 -14.12
N LYS A 410 -7.52 -19.60 -14.44
CA LYS A 410 -6.88 -19.14 -15.67
C LYS A 410 -7.60 -19.67 -16.92
N SER A 411 -7.84 -20.97 -17.00
CA SER A 411 -8.51 -21.57 -18.16
C SER A 411 -9.96 -21.12 -18.29
N LEU A 412 -10.70 -21.01 -17.18
CA LEU A 412 -12.07 -20.49 -17.14
C LEU A 412 -12.12 -19.04 -17.65
N ARG A 413 -11.34 -18.15 -17.06
CA ARG A 413 -11.34 -16.71 -17.39
C ARG A 413 -10.79 -16.41 -18.78
N GLN A 414 -10.01 -17.30 -19.37
CA GLN A 414 -9.63 -17.22 -20.78
C GLN A 414 -10.83 -17.37 -21.72
N GLN A 415 -11.86 -18.12 -21.33
CA GLN A 415 -13.08 -18.33 -22.11
C GLN A 415 -14.09 -17.17 -21.99
N ILE A 416 -13.84 -16.16 -21.14
CA ILE A 416 -14.80 -15.12 -20.83
C ILE A 416 -14.19 -13.73 -21.09
N SER A 417 -14.85 -12.91 -21.90
CA SER A 417 -14.57 -11.47 -22.05
C SER A 417 -15.60 -10.68 -21.24
N ILE A 418 -15.18 -9.58 -20.65
CA ILE A 418 -16.04 -8.70 -19.84
C ILE A 418 -15.86 -7.25 -20.33
N VAL A 419 -16.96 -6.56 -20.56
CA VAL A 419 -17.00 -5.12 -20.77
C VAL A 419 -17.85 -4.52 -19.65
N LEU A 420 -17.20 -3.80 -18.74
CA LEU A 420 -17.83 -3.22 -17.57
C LEU A 420 -18.43 -1.83 -17.88
N GLN A 421 -19.41 -1.41 -17.09
CA GLN A 421 -20.01 -0.09 -17.12
C GLN A 421 -18.95 1.01 -16.92
N ASP A 422 -18.20 0.92 -15.82
CA ASP A 422 -17.08 1.80 -15.55
C ASP A 422 -15.80 1.22 -16.14
N VAL A 423 -15.42 1.78 -17.30
CA VAL A 423 -14.24 1.34 -18.03
C VAL A 423 -12.97 1.78 -17.32
N PHE A 424 -12.20 0.83 -16.83
CA PHE A 424 -10.87 1.09 -16.31
C PHE A 424 -9.80 0.96 -17.40
N LEU A 425 -9.01 2.02 -17.57
CA LEU A 425 -7.85 2.04 -18.46
C LEU A 425 -6.58 2.27 -17.63
N PHE A 426 -5.56 1.47 -17.91
CA PHE A 426 -4.26 1.60 -17.25
C PHE A 426 -3.52 2.84 -17.76
N ASN A 427 -2.74 3.45 -16.90
CA ASN A 427 -1.82 4.51 -17.30
C ASN A 427 -0.76 3.93 -18.26
N GLY A 428 -0.79 4.39 -19.50
CA GLY A 428 0.03 3.87 -20.59
C GLY A 428 -0.46 4.39 -21.92
N SER A 429 -0.05 3.74 -23.00
CA SER A 429 -0.50 4.07 -24.36
C SER A 429 -1.85 3.43 -24.69
N VAL A 430 -2.49 3.88 -25.77
CA VAL A 430 -3.66 3.23 -26.35
C VAL A 430 -3.32 1.78 -26.71
N ARG A 431 -2.17 1.54 -27.32
CA ARG A 431 -1.62 0.22 -27.67
C ARG A 431 -1.61 -0.71 -26.47
N ASP A 432 -0.98 -0.30 -25.35
CA ASP A 432 -0.87 -1.10 -24.14
C ASP A 432 -2.23 -1.50 -23.59
N ASN A 433 -3.18 -0.57 -23.65
CA ASN A 433 -4.53 -0.81 -23.15
C ASN A 433 -5.32 -1.78 -24.02
N ILE A 434 -5.17 -1.77 -25.33
CA ILE A 434 -5.84 -2.73 -26.21
C ILE A 434 -5.17 -4.10 -26.11
N LEU A 435 -3.84 -4.16 -26.14
CA LEU A 435 -3.06 -5.40 -26.00
C LEU A 435 -3.24 -6.09 -24.66
N PHE A 436 -3.74 -5.39 -23.64
CA PHE A 436 -4.11 -6.01 -22.36
C PHE A 436 -5.09 -7.18 -22.52
N GLY A 437 -5.95 -7.17 -23.53
CA GLY A 437 -6.84 -8.29 -23.88
C GLY A 437 -6.10 -9.55 -24.35
N ARG A 438 -5.01 -9.37 -25.10
CA ARG A 438 -4.12 -10.44 -25.59
C ARG A 438 -2.74 -9.85 -25.86
N PRO A 439 -1.80 -9.92 -24.87
CA PRO A 439 -0.49 -9.26 -24.96
C PRO A 439 0.40 -9.72 -26.13
N GLN A 440 0.15 -10.91 -26.65
CA GLN A 440 0.94 -11.53 -27.74
C GLN A 440 0.30 -11.28 -29.13
N ALA A 441 -0.76 -10.46 -29.21
CA ALA A 441 -1.40 -10.13 -30.48
C ALA A 441 -0.49 -9.27 -31.36
N THR A 442 -0.57 -9.51 -32.66
CA THR A 442 0.15 -8.69 -33.64
C THR A 442 -0.46 -7.30 -33.76
N GLU A 443 0.31 -6.35 -34.27
CA GLU A 443 -0.18 -5.00 -34.53
C GLU A 443 -1.38 -5.00 -35.48
N GLN A 444 -1.39 -5.87 -36.48
CA GLN A 444 -2.49 -5.99 -37.42
C GLN A 444 -3.77 -6.48 -36.76
N GLU A 445 -3.69 -7.49 -35.86
CA GLU A 445 -4.83 -7.96 -35.07
C GLU A 445 -5.38 -6.87 -34.15
N MET A 446 -4.50 -6.08 -33.53
CA MET A 446 -4.88 -4.95 -32.68
C MET A 446 -5.62 -3.87 -33.49
N ILE A 447 -5.14 -3.52 -34.69
CA ILE A 447 -5.77 -2.54 -35.58
C ILE A 447 -7.15 -3.05 -36.03
N GLU A 448 -7.27 -4.31 -36.44
CA GLU A 448 -8.55 -4.91 -36.82
C GLU A 448 -9.55 -4.93 -35.66
N ALA A 449 -9.11 -5.31 -34.46
CA ALA A 449 -9.95 -5.22 -33.26
C ALA A 449 -10.43 -3.78 -33.00
N SER A 450 -9.58 -2.79 -33.23
CA SER A 450 -9.92 -1.37 -33.07
C SER A 450 -10.92 -0.89 -34.15
N LYS A 451 -10.84 -1.41 -35.36
CA LYS A 451 -11.83 -1.11 -36.43
C LYS A 451 -13.21 -1.70 -36.11
N ILE A 452 -13.24 -2.97 -35.63
CA ILE A 452 -14.48 -3.61 -35.21
C ILE A 452 -15.14 -2.82 -34.07
N ALA A 453 -14.34 -2.29 -33.14
CA ALA A 453 -14.80 -1.48 -32.02
C ALA A 453 -15.10 0.00 -32.37
N ASN A 454 -15.07 0.40 -33.65
CA ASN A 454 -15.18 1.78 -34.09
C ASN A 454 -14.19 2.73 -33.38
N ALA A 455 -13.02 2.22 -32.99
CA ALA A 455 -12.00 2.98 -32.26
C ALA A 455 -10.88 3.51 -33.17
N HIS A 456 -10.57 2.82 -34.25
CA HIS A 456 -9.44 3.12 -35.12
C HIS A 456 -9.41 4.58 -35.64
N GLU A 457 -10.56 5.13 -36.06
CA GLU A 457 -10.62 6.45 -36.61
C GLU A 457 -10.21 7.57 -35.65
N PHE A 458 -10.71 7.52 -34.40
CA PHE A 458 -10.32 8.52 -33.42
C PHE A 458 -8.88 8.32 -32.95
N ILE A 459 -8.39 7.06 -32.87
CA ILE A 459 -6.99 6.75 -32.52
C ILE A 459 -6.05 7.32 -33.58
N ALA A 460 -6.36 7.14 -34.87
CA ALA A 460 -5.55 7.63 -35.96
C ALA A 460 -5.46 9.17 -35.99
N ARG A 461 -6.45 9.88 -35.45
CA ARG A 461 -6.45 11.35 -35.31
C ARG A 461 -5.66 11.85 -34.09
N MET A 462 -5.23 10.97 -33.19
CA MET A 462 -4.42 11.35 -32.04
C MET A 462 -2.98 11.69 -32.47
N PRO A 463 -2.27 12.57 -31.74
CA PRO A 463 -0.93 13.04 -32.16
C PRO A 463 0.07 11.92 -32.43
N ASN A 464 0.04 10.84 -31.62
CA ASN A 464 0.93 9.67 -31.73
C ASN A 464 0.15 8.38 -32.06
N GLY A 465 -1.08 8.48 -32.60
CA GLY A 465 -1.89 7.32 -32.92
C GLY A 465 -2.02 6.35 -31.74
N TYR A 466 -1.71 5.07 -31.97
CA TYR A 466 -1.76 4.01 -30.95
C TYR A 466 -0.76 4.18 -29.80
N ASP A 467 0.32 4.94 -30.00
CA ASP A 467 1.33 5.19 -28.98
C ASP A 467 1.04 6.44 -28.14
N THR A 468 -0.13 7.04 -28.33
CA THR A 468 -0.61 8.18 -27.52
C THR A 468 -0.82 7.76 -26.07
N LEU A 469 -0.22 8.50 -25.12
CA LEU A 469 -0.39 8.31 -23.69
C LEU A 469 -1.72 8.90 -23.21
N ILE A 470 -2.57 8.06 -22.62
CA ILE A 470 -3.94 8.42 -22.24
C ILE A 470 -4.07 8.96 -20.81
N GLY A 471 -3.00 8.88 -20.02
CA GLY A 471 -2.99 9.32 -18.62
C GLY A 471 -3.68 8.35 -17.67
N GLU A 472 -3.70 8.72 -16.39
CA GLU A 472 -4.31 7.91 -15.34
C GLU A 472 -5.81 7.73 -15.62
N ARG A 473 -6.29 6.48 -15.56
CA ARG A 473 -7.69 6.07 -15.85
C ARG A 473 -8.23 6.60 -17.19
N GLY A 474 -7.34 6.96 -18.13
CA GLY A 474 -7.76 7.47 -19.43
C GLY A 474 -8.40 8.87 -19.36
N VAL A 475 -7.95 9.72 -18.43
CA VAL A 475 -8.52 11.07 -18.19
C VAL A 475 -8.53 11.96 -19.45
N LYS A 476 -7.63 11.70 -20.41
CA LYS A 476 -7.56 12.45 -21.68
C LYS A 476 -8.58 12.01 -22.71
N LEU A 477 -9.39 10.98 -22.43
CA LEU A 477 -10.37 10.40 -23.34
C LEU A 477 -11.80 10.76 -22.91
N SER A 478 -12.69 10.91 -23.90
CA SER A 478 -14.13 10.98 -23.62
C SER A 478 -14.66 9.64 -23.11
N GLY A 479 -15.85 9.63 -22.47
CA GLY A 479 -16.51 8.42 -22.00
C GLY A 479 -16.68 7.37 -23.11
N GLY A 480 -17.18 7.79 -24.28
CA GLY A 480 -17.37 6.92 -25.42
C GLY A 480 -16.07 6.42 -26.06
N GLN A 481 -14.98 7.20 -26.01
CA GLN A 481 -13.66 6.72 -26.45
C GLN A 481 -13.12 5.63 -25.51
N ARG A 482 -13.25 5.83 -24.17
CA ARG A 482 -12.87 4.80 -23.19
C ARG A 482 -13.64 3.50 -23.42
N GLN A 483 -14.95 3.59 -23.63
CA GLN A 483 -15.79 2.42 -23.85
C GLN A 483 -15.42 1.66 -25.14
N ARG A 484 -15.17 2.38 -26.26
CA ARG A 484 -14.72 1.76 -27.50
C ARG A 484 -13.34 1.08 -27.36
N LEU A 485 -12.43 1.60 -26.51
CA LEU A 485 -11.18 0.91 -26.20
C LEU A 485 -11.41 -0.36 -25.38
N ALA A 486 -12.35 -0.36 -24.42
CA ALA A 486 -12.72 -1.58 -23.70
C ALA A 486 -13.33 -2.63 -24.62
N ILE A 487 -14.17 -2.22 -25.57
CA ILE A 487 -14.71 -3.10 -26.61
C ILE A 487 -13.57 -3.66 -27.48
N ALA A 488 -12.62 -2.83 -27.94
CA ALA A 488 -11.47 -3.29 -28.71
C ALA A 488 -10.64 -4.34 -27.95
N ARG A 489 -10.45 -4.14 -26.63
CA ARG A 489 -9.81 -5.12 -25.72
C ARG A 489 -10.57 -6.46 -25.72
N ALA A 490 -11.90 -6.43 -25.63
CA ALA A 490 -12.76 -7.62 -25.64
C ALA A 490 -12.79 -8.30 -27.01
N VAL A 491 -12.80 -7.56 -28.12
CA VAL A 491 -12.67 -8.08 -29.48
C VAL A 491 -11.35 -8.82 -29.65
N LEU A 492 -10.23 -8.19 -29.24
CA LEU A 492 -8.89 -8.76 -29.37
C LEU A 492 -8.73 -10.06 -28.56
N LYS A 493 -9.33 -10.13 -27.36
CA LYS A 493 -9.36 -11.35 -26.54
C LYS A 493 -10.12 -12.48 -27.22
N ASN A 494 -11.17 -12.17 -27.94
CA ASN A 494 -12.00 -13.09 -28.72
C ASN A 494 -12.47 -14.34 -27.96
N ALA A 495 -12.91 -14.17 -26.72
CA ALA A 495 -13.45 -15.27 -25.90
C ALA A 495 -14.86 -15.71 -26.41
N PRO A 496 -15.24 -16.99 -26.24
CA PRO A 496 -16.55 -17.51 -26.65
C PRO A 496 -17.71 -17.00 -25.79
N ILE A 497 -17.44 -16.58 -24.56
CA ILE A 497 -18.43 -16.02 -23.64
C ILE A 497 -18.16 -14.54 -23.47
N LEU A 498 -19.23 -13.73 -23.49
CA LEU A 498 -19.17 -12.30 -23.32
C LEU A 498 -20.13 -11.86 -22.22
N ILE A 499 -19.64 -11.05 -21.30
CA ILE A 499 -20.44 -10.39 -20.26
C ILE A 499 -20.38 -8.89 -20.54
N LEU A 500 -21.54 -8.27 -20.69
CA LEU A 500 -21.70 -6.84 -20.94
C LEU A 500 -22.47 -6.23 -19.77
N ASP A 501 -21.84 -5.28 -19.08
CA ASP A 501 -22.52 -4.42 -18.12
C ASP A 501 -22.74 -3.07 -18.80
N GLU A 502 -23.98 -2.80 -19.24
CA GLU A 502 -24.31 -1.72 -20.13
C GLU A 502 -24.62 -0.44 -19.37
N ALA A 503 -23.75 0.57 -19.47
CA ALA A 503 -24.13 1.94 -19.17
C ALA A 503 -23.45 2.92 -20.13
N THR A 504 -24.29 3.64 -20.86
CA THR A 504 -23.90 4.71 -21.76
C THR A 504 -24.59 6.02 -21.37
N SER A 505 -24.79 6.27 -20.09
CA SER A 505 -25.60 7.37 -19.56
C SER A 505 -25.06 8.79 -19.80
N SER A 506 -23.90 8.95 -20.44
CA SER A 506 -23.25 10.27 -20.59
C SER A 506 -22.61 10.48 -21.96
N VAL A 507 -23.14 9.85 -23.01
CA VAL A 507 -22.55 9.90 -24.37
C VAL A 507 -23.54 10.56 -25.34
N ASP A 508 -23.04 11.32 -26.31
CA ASP A 508 -23.86 11.86 -27.37
C ASP A 508 -24.44 10.75 -28.28
N ALA A 509 -25.53 11.03 -28.98
CA ALA A 509 -26.28 10.04 -29.76
C ALA A 509 -25.43 9.39 -30.89
N GLU A 510 -24.51 10.13 -31.51
CA GLU A 510 -23.63 9.61 -32.57
C GLU A 510 -22.62 8.62 -32.03
N THR A 511 -21.94 9.00 -30.94
CA THR A 511 -21.01 8.11 -30.24
C THR A 511 -21.71 6.87 -29.66
N GLU A 512 -22.95 7.03 -29.18
CA GLU A 512 -23.78 5.91 -28.71
C GLU A 512 -24.06 4.92 -29.83
N GLN A 513 -24.43 5.39 -31.03
CA GLN A 513 -24.65 4.52 -32.17
C GLN A 513 -23.40 3.75 -32.57
N LEU A 514 -22.22 4.40 -32.53
CA LEU A 514 -20.94 3.74 -32.80
C LEU A 514 -20.61 2.65 -31.77
N ILE A 515 -20.91 2.90 -30.50
CA ILE A 515 -20.73 1.90 -29.43
C ILE A 515 -21.67 0.72 -29.64
N GLN A 516 -22.95 0.97 -29.94
CA GLN A 516 -23.95 -0.06 -30.19
C GLN A 516 -23.56 -0.97 -31.35
N GLN A 517 -23.16 -0.40 -32.49
CA GLN A 517 -22.65 -1.16 -33.63
C GLN A 517 -21.43 -2.01 -33.28
N ALA A 518 -20.51 -1.48 -32.47
CA ALA A 518 -19.34 -2.22 -32.02
C ALA A 518 -19.72 -3.40 -31.12
N LEU A 519 -20.68 -3.23 -30.22
CA LEU A 519 -21.22 -4.28 -29.36
C LEU A 519 -21.93 -5.37 -30.18
N GLU A 520 -22.78 -5.00 -31.14
CA GLU A 520 -23.45 -5.94 -32.02
C GLU A 520 -22.45 -6.82 -32.78
N ARG A 521 -21.38 -6.22 -33.35
CA ARG A 521 -20.30 -6.98 -34.00
C ARG A 521 -19.54 -7.88 -33.05
N LEU A 522 -19.33 -7.43 -31.79
CA LEU A 522 -18.64 -8.20 -30.76
C LEU A 522 -19.45 -9.42 -30.32
N MET A 523 -20.79 -9.34 -30.28
CA MET A 523 -21.69 -10.40 -29.83
C MET A 523 -21.83 -11.56 -30.84
N VAL A 524 -21.56 -11.32 -32.11
CA VAL A 524 -21.77 -12.33 -33.17
C VAL A 524 -21.06 -13.65 -32.85
N GLY A 525 -21.81 -14.74 -32.79
CA GLY A 525 -21.30 -16.09 -32.58
C GLY A 525 -20.78 -16.37 -31.16
N LYS A 526 -21.16 -15.58 -30.18
CA LYS A 526 -20.76 -15.75 -28.77
C LYS A 526 -21.97 -15.91 -27.88
N THR A 527 -21.81 -16.69 -26.80
CA THR A 527 -22.78 -16.69 -25.70
C THR A 527 -22.62 -15.38 -24.93
N THR A 528 -23.66 -14.57 -24.93
CA THR A 528 -23.60 -13.22 -24.38
C THR A 528 -24.59 -13.03 -23.23
N ILE A 529 -24.11 -12.56 -22.10
CA ILE A 529 -24.93 -12.11 -20.97
C ILE A 529 -24.85 -10.59 -20.91
N VAL A 530 -26.02 -9.93 -21.03
CA VAL A 530 -26.11 -8.47 -20.99
C VAL A 530 -26.89 -8.04 -19.75
N ILE A 531 -26.27 -7.24 -18.90
CA ILE A 531 -27.01 -6.52 -17.84
C ILE A 531 -27.60 -5.29 -18.49
N ALA A 532 -28.86 -5.41 -18.92
CA ALA A 532 -29.45 -4.46 -19.82
C ALA A 532 -30.15 -3.31 -19.06
N HIS A 533 -29.74 -2.09 -19.39
CA HIS A 533 -30.41 -0.84 -18.99
C HIS A 533 -31.09 -0.13 -20.16
N ARG A 534 -30.99 -0.69 -21.40
CA ARG A 534 -31.54 -0.11 -22.62
C ARG A 534 -32.56 -1.01 -23.29
N LEU A 535 -33.65 -0.38 -23.73
CA LEU A 535 -34.75 -1.05 -24.39
C LEU A 535 -34.35 -1.77 -25.69
N SER A 536 -33.45 -1.14 -26.48
CA SER A 536 -32.97 -1.71 -27.74
C SER A 536 -32.23 -3.03 -27.55
N THR A 537 -31.33 -3.09 -26.58
CA THR A 537 -30.56 -4.30 -26.25
C THR A 537 -31.46 -5.40 -25.67
N ILE A 538 -32.44 -5.01 -24.83
CA ILE A 538 -33.40 -5.95 -24.24
C ILE A 538 -34.27 -6.57 -25.34
N ARG A 539 -34.79 -5.80 -26.27
CA ARG A 539 -35.68 -6.28 -27.34
C ARG A 539 -35.01 -7.26 -28.29
N ASN A 540 -33.73 -7.06 -28.58
CA ASN A 540 -32.96 -7.87 -29.51
C ASN A 540 -32.34 -9.12 -28.87
N ALA A 541 -32.53 -9.35 -27.56
CA ALA A 541 -32.04 -10.55 -26.89
C ALA A 541 -32.86 -11.79 -27.23
N ASP A 542 -32.18 -12.93 -27.42
CA ASP A 542 -32.85 -14.21 -27.68
C ASP A 542 -33.67 -14.68 -26.46
N VAL A 543 -33.18 -14.37 -25.27
CA VAL A 543 -33.83 -14.70 -24.00
C VAL A 543 -33.70 -13.53 -23.04
N ILE A 544 -34.80 -13.15 -22.44
CA ILE A 544 -34.86 -12.15 -21.36
C ILE A 544 -35.11 -12.90 -20.06
N VAL A 545 -34.31 -12.62 -19.05
CA VAL A 545 -34.42 -13.16 -17.68
C VAL A 545 -34.70 -12.00 -16.75
N VAL A 546 -35.85 -12.05 -16.10
CA VAL A 546 -36.31 -11.01 -15.19
C VAL A 546 -36.06 -11.48 -13.75
N LEU A 547 -35.27 -10.68 -13.03
CA LEU A 547 -34.99 -10.90 -11.61
C LEU A 547 -35.84 -9.95 -10.76
N ASP A 548 -36.41 -10.50 -9.69
CA ASP A 548 -37.10 -9.75 -8.64
C ASP A 548 -37.01 -10.53 -7.31
N GLY A 549 -36.84 -9.85 -6.18
CA GLY A 549 -36.74 -10.48 -4.87
C GLY A 549 -35.68 -11.60 -4.81
N SER A 550 -34.51 -11.39 -5.41
CA SER A 550 -33.37 -12.34 -5.46
C SER A 550 -33.62 -13.61 -6.30
N ARG A 551 -34.74 -13.70 -7.03
CA ARG A 551 -35.14 -14.88 -7.84
C ARG A 551 -35.40 -14.53 -9.28
N VAL A 552 -35.34 -15.55 -10.16
CA VAL A 552 -35.83 -15.43 -11.54
C VAL A 552 -37.35 -15.58 -11.54
N VAL A 553 -38.06 -14.50 -11.87
CA VAL A 553 -39.54 -14.48 -11.86
C VAL A 553 -40.15 -14.68 -13.24
N GLU A 554 -39.46 -14.23 -14.30
CA GLU A 554 -39.94 -14.39 -15.69
C GLU A 554 -38.76 -14.74 -16.61
N LYS A 555 -39.04 -15.58 -17.61
CA LYS A 555 -38.09 -15.94 -18.67
C LYS A 555 -38.85 -16.11 -20.00
N GLY A 556 -38.33 -15.53 -21.07
CA GLY A 556 -38.94 -15.63 -22.40
C GLY A 556 -38.37 -14.63 -23.40
N THR A 557 -38.95 -14.58 -24.61
CA THR A 557 -38.64 -13.51 -25.58
C THR A 557 -39.40 -12.22 -25.25
N HIS A 558 -39.03 -11.11 -25.90
CA HIS A 558 -39.71 -9.84 -25.72
C HIS A 558 -41.24 -9.95 -25.92
N GLU A 559 -41.66 -10.59 -27.03
CA GLU A 559 -43.08 -10.72 -27.35
C GLU A 559 -43.82 -11.58 -26.31
N GLN A 560 -43.23 -12.69 -25.88
CA GLN A 560 -43.83 -13.58 -24.87
C GLN A 560 -44.05 -12.86 -23.52
N LEU A 561 -43.05 -12.09 -23.09
CA LEU A 561 -43.11 -11.39 -21.81
C LEU A 561 -44.03 -10.17 -21.84
N MET A 562 -44.08 -9.46 -22.96
CA MET A 562 -45.07 -8.39 -23.17
C MET A 562 -46.50 -8.93 -23.15
N ALA A 563 -46.77 -10.07 -23.80
CA ALA A 563 -48.09 -10.70 -23.80
C ALA A 563 -48.56 -11.15 -22.41
N ARG A 564 -47.60 -11.56 -21.52
CA ARG A 564 -47.90 -11.96 -20.13
C ARG A 564 -48.31 -10.79 -19.25
N ARG A 565 -48.02 -9.53 -19.63
CA ARG A 565 -48.30 -8.30 -18.84
C ARG A 565 -47.77 -8.35 -17.41
N GLY A 566 -46.65 -9.03 -17.20
CA GLY A 566 -46.01 -9.22 -15.91
C GLY A 566 -45.07 -8.06 -15.53
N LEU A 567 -44.05 -8.39 -14.70
CA LEU A 567 -43.06 -7.40 -14.25
C LEU A 567 -42.27 -6.81 -15.43
N TYR A 568 -41.88 -7.64 -16.40
CA TYR A 568 -41.20 -7.18 -17.59
C TYR A 568 -41.96 -6.10 -18.36
N ALA A 569 -43.26 -6.31 -18.60
CA ALA A 569 -44.09 -5.36 -19.31
C ALA A 569 -44.20 -4.03 -18.55
N ARG A 570 -44.29 -4.06 -17.22
CA ARG A 570 -44.27 -2.86 -16.36
C ARG A 570 -42.95 -2.12 -16.45
N LEU A 571 -41.80 -2.82 -16.33
CA LEU A 571 -40.47 -2.21 -16.44
C LEU A 571 -40.25 -1.60 -17.83
N ASN A 572 -40.69 -2.29 -18.89
CA ASN A 572 -40.61 -1.78 -20.25
C ASN A 572 -41.46 -0.51 -20.46
N SER A 573 -42.66 -0.42 -19.86
CA SER A 573 -43.50 0.79 -20.00
C SER A 573 -42.91 2.00 -19.30
N VAL A 574 -42.29 1.83 -18.13
CA VAL A 574 -41.60 2.92 -17.42
C VAL A 574 -40.43 3.46 -18.22
N GLN A 575 -39.63 2.57 -18.83
CA GLN A 575 -38.49 2.99 -19.67
C GLN A 575 -38.90 3.69 -20.97
N VAL A 576 -40.06 3.36 -21.54
CA VAL A 576 -40.61 4.05 -22.70
C VAL A 576 -41.09 5.48 -22.35
N ASP A 577 -41.64 5.65 -21.14
CA ASP A 577 -42.09 6.97 -20.66
C ASP A 577 -40.94 7.90 -20.25
N ASP A 578 -39.73 7.35 -19.98
CA ASP A 578 -38.52 8.12 -19.66
C ASP A 578 -37.75 8.63 -20.91
N GLU A 579 -38.15 8.28 -22.12
CA GLU A 579 -37.67 9.00 -23.30
C GLU A 579 -38.13 10.48 -23.22
N PRO A 580 -37.18 11.45 -23.36
CA PRO A 580 -37.29 12.74 -22.70
C PRO A 580 -38.53 13.53 -23.10
N ARG A 581 -39.40 13.83 -22.16
CA ARG A 581 -40.48 14.85 -22.20
C ARG A 581 -39.98 16.30 -22.48
N TRP A 582 -38.69 16.48 -22.82
CA TRP A 582 -38.13 17.79 -23.19
C TRP A 582 -38.77 18.39 -24.44
N ARG A 583 -39.41 17.59 -25.29
CA ARG A 583 -40.20 18.11 -26.44
C ARG A 583 -41.45 18.85 -25.95
N THR A 584 -42.14 18.31 -24.96
CA THR A 584 -43.35 18.92 -24.41
C THR A 584 -43.07 20.21 -23.64
N VAL A 585 -41.95 20.27 -22.89
CA VAL A 585 -41.55 21.49 -22.16
C VAL A 585 -41.11 22.61 -23.14
N ARG A 586 -40.50 22.26 -24.28
CA ARG A 586 -40.11 23.22 -25.28
C ARG A 586 -41.35 23.78 -26.05
N GLU A 587 -42.34 22.95 -26.33
CA GLU A 587 -43.59 23.35 -26.94
C GLU A 587 -44.45 24.20 -25.96
N GLN A 588 -44.45 23.87 -24.67
CA GLN A 588 -45.12 24.69 -23.65
C GLN A 588 -44.44 26.04 -23.44
N ARG A 589 -43.13 26.13 -23.51
CA ARG A 589 -42.38 27.42 -23.49
C ARG A 589 -42.62 28.25 -24.74
N GLN A 590 -42.71 27.62 -25.91
CA GLN A 590 -43.03 28.35 -27.15
C GLN A 590 -44.47 28.87 -27.18
N HIS A 591 -45.44 28.12 -26.59
CA HIS A 591 -46.85 28.60 -26.47
C HIS A 591 -47.01 29.66 -25.36
N GLY A 592 -46.21 29.60 -24.29
CA GLY A 592 -46.25 30.61 -23.21
C GLY A 592 -45.59 31.95 -23.60
N LEU A 593 -44.70 31.96 -24.59
CA LEU A 593 -44.06 33.18 -25.13
C LEU A 593 -44.88 33.87 -26.25
N MET A 594 -45.99 33.23 -26.74
CA MET A 594 -46.92 33.86 -27.70
C MET A 594 -48.13 34.47 -26.99
N GLN A 595 -48.26 34.38 -25.68
CA GLN A 595 -49.35 34.96 -24.88
C GLN A 595 -48.89 36.03 -23.88
N ALA A 596 -47.63 36.41 -23.86
CA ALA A 596 -47.07 37.56 -23.16
C ALA A 596 -46.51 38.56 -24.21
#